data_fcc1b048b49de888899496edeb5355ea
#
_entry.id   fcc1b048b49de888899496edeb5355ea
#
_cell.length_a   1.000
_cell.length_b   1.000
_cell.length_c   1.000
_cell.angle_alpha   90.00
_cell.angle_beta   90.00
_cell.angle_gamma   90.00
#
_symmetry.space_group_name_H-M   'P 1'
#
loop_
_entity.id
_entity.type
_entity.pdbx_description
1 polymer ?
#
loop_
_entity_poly.entity_id
_entity_poly.type
_entity_poly.pdbx_seq_one_letter_code
_entity_poly.pdbx_strand_id
1 'polypeptide(L)'
;MTRTALVVGDGGVVGHRLASYLAATGAWRVIGIGRRPQGPPGVTHLALDMLDRDALLGRPQAVAGVTHAFLTAKAPAADAAAEAELNARLLHNMIDMLEAGAAGLQHVALVHGTKWYGCHAGPYAVPAREDDPRGPAPLFYFDQHDALAARQRGRAWGWSTLRPHTVWGYSRGTGNNLVTLIGVYAALLREAGEKLAFPGTPQNYEKQSQATTADLLGQALAWAATAPSCRNQDLNLTNGATFRWRDLWPAVAAFFGMEPAGPAPEPLTQLMPRYEPLWPRIQRKYGLAEGHLEELVNWQYGQGLFSVAWDDGSSNDKARRLGFAAQEDNRTALLRILGALRRDHIVP
;
A
#
# COMPACT_ATOMS: atom_id res chain seq x y z
N MET A 1 -11.85 18.79 -21.20
CA MET A 1 -12.59 17.54 -20.95
C MET A 1 -12.29 17.06 -19.54
N THR A 2 -13.29 16.68 -18.78
CA THR A 2 -13.13 16.13 -17.43
C THR A 2 -12.46 14.77 -17.54
N ARG A 3 -11.37 14.53 -16.78
CA ARG A 3 -10.70 13.22 -16.72
C ARG A 3 -11.57 12.23 -15.98
N THR A 4 -11.62 10.98 -16.44
CA THR A 4 -12.29 9.89 -15.73
C THR A 4 -11.25 8.85 -15.29
N ALA A 5 -11.14 8.64 -14.00
CA ALA A 5 -10.26 7.66 -13.38
C ALA A 5 -11.00 6.36 -13.11
N LEU A 6 -10.39 5.23 -13.42
CA LEU A 6 -10.75 3.92 -12.90
C LEU A 6 -9.74 3.52 -11.84
N VAL A 7 -10.17 3.33 -10.60
CA VAL A 7 -9.33 2.86 -9.49
C VAL A 7 -9.67 1.41 -9.17
N VAL A 8 -8.77 0.50 -9.53
CA VAL A 8 -8.93 -0.94 -9.31
C VAL A 8 -8.41 -1.28 -7.93
N GLY A 9 -9.26 -1.77 -7.04
CA GLY A 9 -8.94 -2.00 -5.64
C GLY A 9 -9.19 -0.78 -4.74
N ASP A 10 -10.22 0.00 -5.02
CA ASP A 10 -10.61 1.22 -4.29
C ASP A 10 -10.96 1.01 -2.80
N GLY A 11 -11.14 -0.23 -2.36
CA GLY A 11 -11.29 -0.59 -0.96
C GLY A 11 -9.97 -0.87 -0.21
N GLY A 12 -8.83 -0.94 -0.91
CA GLY A 12 -7.50 -1.17 -0.32
C GLY A 12 -6.84 0.12 0.19
N VAL A 13 -5.72 0.00 0.93
CA VAL A 13 -5.02 1.15 1.52
C VAL A 13 -4.64 2.19 0.47
N VAL A 14 -4.05 1.78 -0.64
CA VAL A 14 -3.62 2.68 -1.72
C VAL A 14 -4.82 3.17 -2.52
N GLY A 15 -5.67 2.25 -2.99
CA GLY A 15 -6.81 2.60 -3.86
C GLY A 15 -7.82 3.50 -3.18
N HIS A 16 -8.10 3.28 -1.89
CA HIS A 16 -9.01 4.14 -1.11
C HIS A 16 -8.50 5.58 -1.03
N ARG A 17 -7.22 5.77 -0.70
CA ARG A 17 -6.62 7.11 -0.58
C ARG A 17 -6.51 7.80 -1.94
N LEU A 18 -6.12 7.07 -2.98
CA LEU A 18 -6.09 7.60 -4.35
C LEU A 18 -7.49 8.03 -4.82
N ALA A 19 -8.49 7.16 -4.69
CA ALA A 19 -9.86 7.46 -5.12
C ALA A 19 -10.42 8.68 -4.37
N SER A 20 -10.22 8.76 -3.06
CA SER A 20 -10.62 9.90 -2.24
C SER A 20 -9.88 11.19 -2.64
N TYR A 21 -8.57 11.11 -2.89
CA TYR A 21 -7.77 12.24 -3.37
C TYR A 21 -8.29 12.77 -4.70
N LEU A 22 -8.47 11.89 -5.69
CA LEU A 22 -8.96 12.27 -7.02
C LEU A 22 -10.35 12.91 -6.96
N ALA A 23 -11.26 12.32 -6.18
CA ALA A 23 -12.61 12.87 -5.99
C ALA A 23 -12.59 14.25 -5.33
N ALA A 24 -11.74 14.45 -4.33
CA ALA A 24 -11.61 15.73 -3.61
C ALA A 24 -11.05 16.88 -4.47
N THR A 25 -10.29 16.57 -5.53
CA THR A 25 -9.75 17.61 -6.43
C THR A 25 -10.82 18.28 -7.31
N GLY A 26 -11.99 17.66 -7.50
CA GLY A 26 -13.02 18.11 -8.42
C GLY A 26 -12.63 18.04 -9.92
N ALA A 27 -11.40 17.66 -10.23
CA ALA A 27 -10.89 17.56 -11.60
C ALA A 27 -11.13 16.20 -12.26
N TRP A 28 -11.62 15.23 -11.48
CA TRP A 28 -11.81 13.85 -11.90
C TRP A 28 -13.21 13.35 -11.60
N ARG A 29 -13.79 12.65 -12.57
CA ARG A 29 -14.83 11.66 -12.28
C ARG A 29 -14.14 10.37 -11.88
N VAL A 30 -14.51 9.77 -10.73
CA VAL A 30 -13.85 8.58 -10.21
C VAL A 30 -14.80 7.39 -10.22
N ILE A 31 -14.35 6.31 -10.84
CA ILE A 31 -14.98 4.99 -10.81
C ILE A 31 -14.07 4.06 -10.04
N GLY A 32 -14.60 3.38 -9.03
CA GLY A 32 -13.89 2.36 -8.26
C GLY A 32 -14.33 0.96 -8.66
N ILE A 33 -13.42 -0.01 -8.63
CA ILE A 33 -13.77 -1.44 -8.74
C ILE A 33 -13.19 -2.17 -7.53
N GLY A 34 -14.04 -2.97 -6.87
CA GLY A 34 -13.66 -3.84 -5.77
C GLY A 34 -14.75 -4.83 -5.41
N ARG A 35 -14.42 -5.82 -4.59
CA ARG A 35 -15.36 -6.88 -4.17
C ARG A 35 -16.34 -6.42 -3.08
N ARG A 36 -16.04 -5.33 -2.37
CA ARG A 36 -16.94 -4.78 -1.34
C ARG A 36 -18.19 -4.17 -1.97
N PRO A 37 -19.30 -4.09 -1.25
CA PRO A 37 -20.53 -3.52 -1.80
C PRO A 37 -20.49 -1.98 -1.94
N GLN A 38 -19.53 -1.31 -1.28
CA GLN A 38 -19.40 0.14 -1.26
C GLN A 38 -17.95 0.58 -1.40
N GLY A 39 -17.73 1.65 -2.13
CA GLY A 39 -16.46 2.35 -2.28
C GLY A 39 -16.36 3.61 -1.40
N PRO A 40 -15.27 4.40 -1.57
CA PRO A 40 -15.10 5.67 -0.89
C PRO A 40 -16.20 6.69 -1.24
N PRO A 41 -16.49 7.65 -0.36
CA PRO A 41 -17.43 8.75 -0.66
C PRO A 41 -17.02 9.53 -1.93
N GLY A 42 -18.00 9.89 -2.76
CA GLY A 42 -17.77 10.62 -4.02
C GLY A 42 -17.25 9.77 -5.18
N VAL A 43 -17.17 8.45 -5.00
CA VAL A 43 -16.72 7.50 -6.01
C VAL A 43 -17.91 6.67 -6.52
N THR A 44 -18.04 6.54 -7.83
CA THR A 44 -18.99 5.58 -8.44
C THR A 44 -18.38 4.18 -8.30
N HIS A 45 -18.90 3.36 -7.39
CA HIS A 45 -18.32 2.05 -7.12
C HIS A 45 -18.99 0.94 -7.91
N LEU A 46 -18.18 0.03 -8.45
CA LEU A 46 -18.59 -1.20 -9.13
C LEU A 46 -18.17 -2.40 -8.29
N ALA A 47 -19.14 -3.09 -7.69
CA ALA A 47 -18.88 -4.32 -6.92
C ALA A 47 -18.66 -5.48 -7.92
N LEU A 48 -17.39 -5.70 -8.28
CA LEU A 48 -16.95 -6.72 -9.24
C LEU A 48 -15.68 -7.41 -8.74
N ASP A 49 -15.58 -8.72 -9.00
CA ASP A 49 -14.32 -9.45 -8.82
C ASP A 49 -13.45 -9.28 -10.08
N MET A 50 -12.24 -8.76 -9.91
CA MET A 50 -11.29 -8.57 -11.00
C MET A 50 -10.77 -9.90 -11.60
N LEU A 51 -11.04 -11.02 -10.93
CA LEU A 51 -10.71 -12.36 -11.42
C LEU A 51 -11.85 -13.01 -12.24
N ASP A 52 -13.05 -12.46 -12.16
CA ASP A 52 -14.21 -12.87 -12.96
C ASP A 52 -14.19 -12.14 -14.32
N ARG A 53 -13.49 -12.73 -15.29
CA ARG A 53 -13.33 -12.15 -16.62
C ARG A 53 -14.66 -11.94 -17.35
N ASP A 54 -15.59 -12.87 -17.20
CA ASP A 54 -16.88 -12.81 -17.93
C ASP A 54 -17.76 -11.69 -17.36
N ALA A 55 -17.79 -11.52 -16.04
CA ALA A 55 -18.49 -10.41 -15.39
C ALA A 55 -17.91 -9.05 -15.80
N LEU A 56 -16.60 -8.95 -15.99
CA LEU A 56 -15.91 -7.72 -16.43
C LEU A 56 -16.24 -7.41 -17.90
N LEU A 57 -16.06 -8.38 -18.80
CA LEU A 57 -16.29 -8.21 -20.24
C LEU A 57 -17.77 -8.07 -20.58
N GLY A 58 -18.67 -8.56 -19.75
CA GLY A 58 -20.12 -8.35 -19.88
C GLY A 58 -20.56 -6.90 -19.60
N ARG A 59 -19.65 -6.01 -19.14
CA ARG A 59 -19.97 -4.62 -18.74
C ARG A 59 -19.01 -3.59 -19.34
N PRO A 60 -18.70 -3.61 -20.65
CA PRO A 60 -17.72 -2.67 -21.25
C PRO A 60 -18.19 -1.21 -21.11
N GLN A 61 -19.48 -0.95 -21.09
CA GLN A 61 -20.05 0.38 -20.92
C GLN A 61 -19.73 0.99 -19.54
N ALA A 62 -19.42 0.20 -18.53
CA ALA A 62 -19.07 0.69 -17.19
C ALA A 62 -17.75 1.50 -17.20
N VAL A 63 -16.90 1.28 -18.20
CA VAL A 63 -15.60 1.97 -18.36
C VAL A 63 -15.55 2.86 -19.62
N ALA A 64 -16.68 3.08 -20.32
CA ALA A 64 -16.71 3.78 -21.61
C ALA A 64 -16.11 5.19 -21.60
N GLY A 65 -16.18 5.90 -20.47
CA GLY A 65 -15.59 7.24 -20.31
C GLY A 65 -14.21 7.27 -19.67
N VAL A 66 -13.63 6.11 -19.34
CA VAL A 66 -12.35 6.05 -18.63
C VAL A 66 -11.22 6.54 -19.53
N THR A 67 -10.42 7.47 -18.98
CA THR A 67 -9.23 8.01 -19.62
C THR A 67 -7.94 7.57 -18.92
N HIS A 68 -8.00 7.27 -17.62
CA HIS A 68 -6.85 6.88 -16.81
C HIS A 68 -7.25 5.72 -15.90
N ALA A 69 -6.47 4.66 -15.88
CA ALA A 69 -6.70 3.52 -15.02
C ALA A 69 -5.55 3.37 -14.00
N PHE A 70 -5.88 3.06 -12.75
CA PHE A 70 -4.95 2.90 -11.65
C PHE A 70 -5.17 1.52 -11.03
N LEU A 71 -4.21 0.61 -11.24
CA LEU A 71 -4.28 -0.76 -10.75
C LEU A 71 -3.53 -0.85 -9.42
N THR A 72 -4.29 -0.82 -8.34
CA THR A 72 -3.78 -0.87 -6.96
C THR A 72 -4.18 -2.15 -6.22
N ALA A 73 -4.95 -3.02 -6.86
CA ALA A 73 -5.39 -4.28 -6.30
C ALA A 73 -4.27 -5.33 -6.32
N LYS A 74 -4.26 -6.16 -5.30
CA LYS A 74 -3.45 -7.37 -5.19
C LYS A 74 -4.35 -8.52 -4.75
N ALA A 75 -4.26 -9.66 -5.43
CA ALA A 75 -4.90 -10.90 -5.01
C ALA A 75 -3.87 -11.77 -4.26
N PRO A 76 -4.10 -12.11 -2.98
CA PRO A 76 -3.21 -13.00 -2.25
C PRO A 76 -3.39 -14.45 -2.71
N ALA A 77 -2.34 -15.25 -2.62
CA ALA A 77 -2.36 -16.69 -2.87
C ALA A 77 -1.53 -17.44 -1.82
N ALA A 78 -1.56 -18.77 -1.88
CA ALA A 78 -0.90 -19.64 -0.89
C ALA A 78 0.64 -19.56 -0.96
N ASP A 79 1.18 -19.37 -2.15
CA ASP A 79 2.61 -19.22 -2.39
C ASP A 79 2.91 -18.18 -3.47
N ALA A 80 4.19 -17.87 -3.67
CA ALA A 80 4.63 -16.81 -4.57
C ALA A 80 4.36 -17.13 -6.06
N ALA A 81 4.38 -18.38 -6.47
CA ALA A 81 4.11 -18.76 -7.85
C ALA A 81 2.62 -18.62 -8.18
N ALA A 82 1.75 -19.12 -7.32
CA ALA A 82 0.31 -18.95 -7.43
C ALA A 82 -0.09 -17.46 -7.32
N GLU A 83 0.59 -16.68 -6.46
CA GLU A 83 0.38 -15.23 -6.36
C GLU A 83 0.77 -14.53 -7.67
N ALA A 84 1.87 -14.94 -8.32
CA ALA A 84 2.31 -14.39 -9.60
C ALA A 84 1.29 -14.65 -10.70
N GLU A 85 0.83 -15.90 -10.85
CA GLU A 85 -0.19 -16.27 -11.83
C GLU A 85 -1.51 -15.52 -11.62
N LEU A 86 -1.99 -15.46 -10.37
CA LEU A 86 -3.26 -14.84 -10.03
C LEU A 86 -3.25 -13.33 -10.33
N ASN A 87 -2.17 -12.64 -9.99
CA ASN A 87 -2.04 -11.20 -10.22
C ASN A 87 -1.75 -10.85 -11.68
N ALA A 88 -1.08 -11.72 -12.44
CA ALA A 88 -0.97 -11.58 -13.89
C ALA A 88 -2.36 -11.69 -14.55
N ARG A 89 -3.17 -12.68 -14.14
CA ARG A 89 -4.55 -12.84 -14.63
C ARG A 89 -5.42 -11.63 -14.29
N LEU A 90 -5.30 -11.09 -13.07
CA LEU A 90 -6.00 -9.85 -12.68
C LEU A 90 -5.65 -8.70 -13.63
N LEU A 91 -4.37 -8.48 -13.91
CA LEU A 91 -3.93 -7.45 -14.85
C LEU A 91 -4.53 -7.66 -16.24
N HIS A 92 -4.43 -8.88 -16.79
CA HIS A 92 -4.96 -9.20 -18.13
C HIS A 92 -6.46 -8.93 -18.21
N ASN A 93 -7.24 -9.38 -17.24
CA ASN A 93 -8.69 -9.14 -17.20
C ASN A 93 -9.03 -7.65 -17.20
N MET A 94 -8.30 -6.86 -16.41
CA MET A 94 -8.53 -5.42 -16.35
C MET A 94 -8.13 -4.69 -17.64
N ILE A 95 -7.03 -5.08 -18.28
CA ILE A 95 -6.63 -4.51 -19.57
C ILE A 95 -7.65 -4.91 -20.66
N ASP A 96 -8.11 -6.17 -20.68
CA ASP A 96 -9.14 -6.63 -21.60
C ASP A 96 -10.43 -5.80 -21.48
N MET A 97 -10.91 -5.56 -20.25
CA MET A 97 -12.08 -4.71 -19.99
C MET A 97 -11.87 -3.28 -20.48
N LEU A 98 -10.69 -2.69 -20.22
CA LEU A 98 -10.35 -1.34 -20.65
C LEU A 98 -10.27 -1.24 -22.19
N GLU A 99 -9.63 -2.19 -22.85
CA GLU A 99 -9.53 -2.20 -24.32
C GLU A 99 -10.89 -2.42 -25.00
N ALA A 100 -11.79 -3.17 -24.36
CA ALA A 100 -13.15 -3.40 -24.87
C ALA A 100 -14.08 -2.18 -24.71
N GLY A 101 -13.91 -1.39 -23.63
CA GLY A 101 -14.87 -0.35 -23.27
C GLY A 101 -14.33 1.09 -23.24
N ALA A 102 -13.05 1.29 -22.99
CA ALA A 102 -12.46 2.62 -22.76
C ALA A 102 -11.75 3.17 -24.01
N ALA A 103 -12.51 3.52 -25.04
CA ALA A 103 -11.96 4.05 -26.32
C ALA A 103 -11.07 5.30 -26.12
N GLY A 104 -11.27 6.07 -25.04
CA GLY A 104 -10.51 7.27 -24.69
C GLY A 104 -9.34 7.02 -23.74
N LEU A 105 -8.90 5.76 -23.53
CA LEU A 105 -7.82 5.43 -22.60
C LEU A 105 -6.52 6.14 -22.99
N GLN A 106 -5.93 6.85 -22.04
CA GLN A 106 -4.68 7.62 -22.20
C GLN A 106 -3.53 7.05 -21.38
N HIS A 107 -3.83 6.49 -20.19
CA HIS A 107 -2.79 6.03 -19.28
C HIS A 107 -3.25 4.89 -18.38
N VAL A 108 -2.32 3.96 -18.09
CA VAL A 108 -2.49 2.90 -17.10
C VAL A 108 -1.35 2.99 -16.08
N ALA A 109 -1.68 3.26 -14.82
CA ALA A 109 -0.70 3.28 -13.72
C ALA A 109 -0.80 2.00 -12.88
N LEU A 110 0.33 1.40 -12.54
CA LEU A 110 0.41 0.15 -11.78
C LEU A 110 1.28 0.35 -10.53
N VAL A 111 0.83 -0.19 -9.40
CA VAL A 111 1.57 -0.15 -8.14
C VAL A 111 2.31 -1.47 -7.94
N HIS A 112 3.63 -1.40 -7.85
CA HIS A 112 4.50 -2.49 -7.45
C HIS A 112 5.04 -2.26 -6.03
N GLY A 113 6.34 -2.44 -5.78
CA GLY A 113 7.01 -2.13 -4.52
C GLY A 113 8.48 -2.48 -4.56
N THR A 114 9.20 -2.15 -3.48
CA THR A 114 10.65 -2.38 -3.35
C THR A 114 11.06 -3.85 -3.32
N LYS A 115 10.10 -4.78 -3.18
CA LYS A 115 10.35 -6.20 -3.46
C LYS A 115 10.90 -6.44 -4.87
N TRP A 116 10.67 -5.50 -5.79
CA TRP A 116 11.28 -5.49 -7.12
C TRP A 116 12.78 -5.70 -7.08
N TYR A 117 13.45 -5.12 -6.07
CA TYR A 117 14.92 -5.16 -5.90
C TYR A 117 15.39 -6.31 -5.01
N GLY A 118 14.47 -7.13 -4.50
CA GLY A 118 14.81 -8.26 -3.63
C GLY A 118 14.90 -7.93 -2.14
N CYS A 119 14.39 -6.77 -1.69
CA CYS A 119 14.44 -6.33 -0.29
C CYS A 119 13.87 -7.35 0.72
N HIS A 120 13.00 -8.26 0.26
CA HIS A 120 12.39 -9.32 1.08
C HIS A 120 13.21 -10.59 1.17
N ALA A 121 14.26 -10.72 0.36
CA ALA A 121 15.06 -11.94 0.25
C ALA A 121 16.46 -11.79 0.84
N GLY A 122 16.96 -10.55 1.01
CA GLY A 122 18.29 -10.30 1.55
C GLY A 122 18.78 -8.88 1.26
N PRO A 123 20.05 -8.59 1.61
CA PRO A 123 20.69 -7.32 1.29
C PRO A 123 20.73 -7.07 -0.23
N TYR A 124 20.55 -5.82 -0.62
CA TYR A 124 20.59 -5.36 -2.01
C TYR A 124 21.25 -3.97 -2.08
N ALA A 125 21.44 -3.43 -3.29
CA ALA A 125 22.02 -2.09 -3.46
C ALA A 125 21.09 -1.01 -2.88
N VAL A 126 21.60 -0.17 -1.96
CA VAL A 126 20.86 0.91 -1.30
C VAL A 126 21.60 2.22 -1.50
N PRO A 127 20.92 3.29 -1.94
CA PRO A 127 19.50 3.33 -2.33
C PRO A 127 19.26 2.68 -3.70
N ALA A 128 18.24 1.82 -3.79
CA ALA A 128 17.86 1.19 -5.04
C ALA A 128 17.39 2.22 -6.08
N ARG A 129 17.72 1.99 -7.34
CA ARG A 129 17.34 2.82 -8.49
C ARG A 129 16.45 2.04 -9.45
N GLU A 130 15.70 2.74 -10.29
CA GLU A 130 14.72 2.11 -11.18
C GLU A 130 15.34 1.20 -12.25
N ASP A 131 16.58 1.44 -12.61
CA ASP A 131 17.41 0.66 -13.54
C ASP A 131 18.21 -0.47 -12.88
N ASP A 132 18.15 -0.62 -11.57
CA ASP A 132 18.76 -1.75 -10.88
C ASP A 132 18.08 -3.07 -11.28
N PRO A 133 18.84 -4.17 -11.29
CA PRO A 133 18.32 -5.48 -11.70
C PRO A 133 17.14 -5.93 -10.83
N ARG A 134 16.30 -6.76 -11.41
CA ARG A 134 15.21 -7.44 -10.69
C ARG A 134 15.78 -8.36 -9.62
N GLY A 135 15.12 -8.41 -8.48
CA GLY A 135 15.39 -9.36 -7.43
C GLY A 135 14.97 -10.80 -7.80
N PRO A 136 14.97 -11.73 -6.84
CA PRO A 136 14.64 -13.12 -7.11
C PRO A 136 13.18 -13.30 -7.53
N ALA A 137 12.97 -14.24 -8.48
CA ALA A 137 11.65 -14.71 -8.89
C ALA A 137 11.25 -15.97 -8.04
N PRO A 138 9.96 -16.34 -7.98
CA PRO A 138 8.82 -15.67 -8.62
C PRO A 138 8.35 -14.41 -7.85
N LEU A 139 7.98 -13.38 -8.60
CA LEU A 139 7.39 -12.16 -8.05
C LEU A 139 6.43 -11.55 -9.10
N PHE A 140 5.16 -11.45 -8.77
CA PHE A 140 4.11 -11.00 -9.70
C PHE A 140 4.36 -9.61 -10.32
N TYR A 141 5.19 -8.77 -9.72
CA TYR A 141 5.57 -7.48 -10.30
C TYR A 141 6.24 -7.63 -11.66
N PHE A 142 7.04 -8.67 -11.85
CA PHE A 142 7.79 -8.89 -13.09
C PHE A 142 6.83 -9.25 -14.23
N ASP A 143 5.93 -10.21 -13.97
CA ASP A 143 4.95 -10.68 -14.96
C ASP A 143 3.98 -9.54 -15.33
N GLN A 144 3.52 -8.79 -14.34
CA GLN A 144 2.64 -7.63 -14.57
C GLN A 144 3.33 -6.53 -15.37
N HIS A 145 4.59 -6.20 -15.06
CA HIS A 145 5.35 -5.19 -15.80
C HIS A 145 5.53 -5.60 -17.26
N ASP A 146 5.97 -6.84 -17.50
CA ASP A 146 6.24 -7.34 -18.84
C ASP A 146 4.95 -7.45 -19.67
N ALA A 147 3.87 -7.91 -19.06
CA ALA A 147 2.55 -7.95 -19.69
C ALA A 147 2.03 -6.55 -20.03
N LEU A 148 2.13 -5.58 -19.10
CA LEU A 148 1.69 -4.19 -19.34
C LEU A 148 2.48 -3.55 -20.48
N ALA A 149 3.82 -3.69 -20.47
CA ALA A 149 4.68 -3.17 -21.52
C ALA A 149 4.40 -3.82 -22.88
N ALA A 150 4.15 -5.13 -22.92
CA ALA A 150 3.79 -5.86 -24.13
C ALA A 150 2.43 -5.41 -24.69
N ARG A 151 1.42 -5.29 -23.84
CA ARG A 151 0.05 -4.86 -24.23
C ARG A 151 0.02 -3.42 -24.75
N GLN A 152 0.90 -2.55 -24.27
CA GLN A 152 0.99 -1.16 -24.68
C GLN A 152 1.57 -0.99 -26.09
N ARG A 153 2.37 -1.92 -26.61
CA ARG A 153 3.03 -1.77 -27.92
C ARG A 153 2.02 -1.48 -29.02
N GLY A 154 2.25 -0.36 -29.74
CA GLY A 154 1.36 0.09 -30.81
C GLY A 154 0.05 0.72 -30.35
N ARG A 155 -0.16 0.92 -29.05
CA ARG A 155 -1.35 1.57 -28.49
C ARG A 155 -1.12 3.05 -28.23
N ALA A 156 -2.19 3.83 -28.31
CA ALA A 156 -2.15 5.26 -28.02
C ALA A 156 -2.00 5.59 -26.54
N TRP A 157 -2.41 4.71 -25.62
CA TRP A 157 -2.23 4.92 -24.18
C TRP A 157 -0.79 4.68 -23.73
N GLY A 158 -0.37 5.34 -22.66
CA GLY A 158 0.91 5.11 -21.99
C GLY A 158 0.75 4.41 -20.66
N TRP A 159 1.85 4.06 -20.02
CA TRP A 159 1.83 3.46 -18.68
C TRP A 159 2.87 4.09 -17.77
N SER A 160 2.71 3.87 -16.48
CA SER A 160 3.76 4.06 -15.47
C SER A 160 3.63 3.01 -14.37
N THR A 161 4.77 2.63 -13.79
CA THR A 161 4.75 1.85 -12.54
C THR A 161 5.33 2.69 -11.41
N LEU A 162 4.71 2.61 -10.23
CA LEU A 162 5.24 3.22 -9.02
C LEU A 162 5.66 2.11 -8.04
N ARG A 163 6.89 2.24 -7.52
CA ARG A 163 7.51 1.29 -6.58
C ARG A 163 7.64 1.95 -5.21
N PRO A 164 6.54 2.01 -4.42
CA PRO A 164 6.61 2.50 -3.04
C PRO A 164 7.41 1.55 -2.16
N HIS A 165 7.98 2.09 -1.09
CA HIS A 165 8.40 1.30 0.07
C HIS A 165 7.18 0.90 0.90
N THR A 166 7.35 0.26 2.07
CA THR A 166 6.25 -0.12 2.96
C THR A 166 5.20 0.99 3.06
N VAL A 167 3.98 0.69 2.59
CA VAL A 167 2.93 1.71 2.52
C VAL A 167 2.32 1.94 3.89
N TRP A 168 2.41 3.19 4.37
CA TRP A 168 1.75 3.66 5.58
C TRP A 168 0.41 4.31 5.24
N GLY A 169 -0.64 3.73 5.74
CA GLY A 169 -1.99 4.21 5.53
C GLY A 169 -2.96 3.33 6.29
N TYR A 170 -4.23 3.51 5.99
CA TYR A 170 -5.28 2.74 6.63
C TYR A 170 -6.45 2.51 5.66
N SER A 171 -6.99 1.32 5.69
CA SER A 171 -8.31 0.99 5.17
C SER A 171 -8.89 -0.16 6.00
N ARG A 172 -10.22 -0.17 6.19
CA ARG A 172 -10.90 -1.22 6.97
C ARG A 172 -10.77 -2.57 6.28
N GLY A 173 -10.65 -3.64 7.08
CA GLY A 173 -10.61 -5.03 6.59
C GLY A 173 -9.37 -5.38 5.76
N THR A 174 -8.23 -4.76 6.07
CA THR A 174 -6.91 -5.09 5.52
C THR A 174 -5.91 -5.27 6.66
N GLY A 175 -5.74 -6.51 7.13
CA GLY A 175 -4.80 -6.84 8.22
C GLY A 175 -3.32 -6.61 7.88
N ASN A 176 -2.98 -6.52 6.59
CA ASN A 176 -1.61 -6.21 6.13
C ASN A 176 -1.35 -4.69 6.14
N ASN A 177 -1.45 -4.07 7.31
CA ASN A 177 -1.23 -2.64 7.52
C ASN A 177 -0.33 -2.40 8.73
N LEU A 178 0.88 -1.93 8.48
CA LEU A 178 1.89 -1.76 9.53
C LEU A 178 1.47 -0.75 10.60
N VAL A 179 0.87 0.38 10.23
CA VAL A 179 0.53 1.42 11.21
C VAL A 179 -0.63 0.99 12.10
N THR A 180 -1.63 0.29 11.53
CA THR A 180 -2.71 -0.32 12.34
C THR A 180 -2.15 -1.38 13.28
N LEU A 181 -1.24 -2.23 12.79
CA LEU A 181 -0.57 -3.25 13.61
C LEU A 181 0.17 -2.62 14.78
N ILE A 182 0.95 -1.56 14.56
CA ILE A 182 1.65 -0.81 15.63
C ILE A 182 0.63 -0.26 16.64
N GLY A 183 -0.47 0.30 16.18
CA GLY A 183 -1.51 0.86 17.05
C GLY A 183 -2.18 -0.19 17.93
N VAL A 184 -2.54 -1.34 17.35
CA VAL A 184 -3.14 -2.47 18.09
C VAL A 184 -2.12 -3.09 19.06
N TYR A 185 -0.89 -3.30 18.61
CA TYR A 185 0.22 -3.79 19.45
C TYR A 185 0.39 -2.92 20.69
N ALA A 186 0.49 -1.60 20.51
CA ALA A 186 0.62 -0.66 21.62
C ALA A 186 -0.61 -0.69 22.56
N ALA A 187 -1.82 -0.80 22.01
CA ALA A 187 -3.04 -0.89 22.81
C ALA A 187 -3.08 -2.15 23.69
N LEU A 188 -2.68 -3.29 23.15
CA LEU A 188 -2.62 -4.56 23.86
C LEU A 188 -1.59 -4.53 25.00
N LEU A 189 -0.36 -4.07 24.73
CA LEU A 189 0.68 -3.96 25.76
C LEU A 189 0.29 -2.94 26.84
N ARG A 190 -0.30 -1.80 26.47
CA ARG A 190 -0.77 -0.81 27.45
C ARG A 190 -1.84 -1.37 28.38
N GLU A 191 -2.79 -2.14 27.86
CA GLU A 191 -3.85 -2.77 28.68
C GLU A 191 -3.28 -3.86 29.59
N ALA A 192 -2.18 -4.52 29.19
CA ALA A 192 -1.44 -5.48 30.01
C ALA A 192 -0.55 -4.82 31.07
N GLY A 193 -0.35 -3.48 31.01
CA GLY A 193 0.55 -2.76 31.93
C GLY A 193 2.04 -2.88 31.57
N GLU A 194 2.33 -3.28 30.34
CA GLU A 194 3.70 -3.49 29.84
C GLU A 194 4.29 -2.18 29.26
N LYS A 195 5.62 -2.11 29.22
CA LYS A 195 6.34 -1.09 28.45
C LYS A 195 6.15 -1.36 26.95
N LEU A 196 6.27 -0.33 26.12
CA LEU A 196 6.21 -0.50 24.66
C LEU A 196 7.56 -0.98 24.13
N ALA A 197 7.80 -2.30 24.20
CA ALA A 197 8.96 -2.92 23.57
C ALA A 197 8.87 -2.80 22.05
N PHE A 198 10.01 -2.63 21.36
CA PHE A 198 10.04 -2.65 19.90
C PHE A 198 9.77 -4.09 19.40
N PRO A 199 8.79 -4.32 18.50
CA PRO A 199 8.35 -5.68 18.14
C PRO A 199 9.24 -6.38 17.11
N GLY A 200 10.50 -6.01 16.99
CA GLY A 200 11.44 -6.52 15.99
C GLY A 200 12.79 -6.88 16.56
N THR A 201 13.66 -7.32 15.65
CA THR A 201 15.03 -7.69 16.00
C THR A 201 15.89 -6.48 16.37
N PRO A 202 16.99 -6.66 17.16
CA PRO A 202 17.96 -5.60 17.39
C PRO A 202 18.54 -5.02 16.10
N GLN A 203 18.75 -5.86 15.08
CA GLN A 203 19.24 -5.42 13.78
C GLN A 203 18.23 -4.50 13.10
N ASN A 204 16.94 -4.89 13.04
CA ASN A 204 15.88 -4.07 12.43
C ASN A 204 15.74 -2.71 13.13
N TYR A 205 15.90 -2.69 14.47
CA TYR A 205 15.84 -1.47 15.28
C TYR A 205 16.89 -0.43 14.88
N GLU A 206 18.08 -0.90 14.46
CA GLU A 206 19.24 -0.09 14.12
C GLU A 206 19.40 0.23 12.64
N LYS A 207 18.81 -0.60 11.75
CA LYS A 207 18.96 -0.43 10.30
C LYS A 207 18.11 0.69 9.75
N GLN A 208 18.58 1.27 8.64
CA GLN A 208 17.82 2.27 7.89
C GLN A 208 16.63 1.58 7.20
N SER A 209 15.50 2.26 7.24
CA SER A 209 14.28 1.88 6.54
C SER A 209 13.64 3.11 5.91
N GLN A 210 12.66 2.89 5.06
CA GLN A 210 11.84 3.94 4.46
C GLN A 210 10.36 3.59 4.56
N ALA A 211 9.53 4.57 4.27
CA ALA A 211 8.10 4.40 4.14
C ALA A 211 7.57 5.23 2.97
N THR A 212 6.37 4.90 2.53
CA THR A 212 5.58 5.71 1.60
C THR A 212 4.20 5.86 2.19
N THR A 213 3.74 7.08 2.46
CA THR A 213 2.35 7.25 2.87
C THR A 213 1.41 7.00 1.69
N ALA A 214 0.25 6.43 1.98
CA ALA A 214 -0.78 6.21 0.95
C ALA A 214 -1.28 7.54 0.35
N ASP A 215 -1.22 8.63 1.12
CA ASP A 215 -1.56 9.98 0.65
C ASP A 215 -0.57 10.48 -0.39
N LEU A 216 0.74 10.38 -0.10
CA LEU A 216 1.81 10.78 -1.02
C LEU A 216 1.80 9.89 -2.28
N LEU A 217 1.59 8.59 -2.10
CA LEU A 217 1.48 7.66 -3.23
C LEU A 217 0.28 7.98 -4.12
N GLY A 218 -0.87 8.35 -3.54
CA GLY A 218 -2.05 8.77 -4.30
C GLY A 218 -1.78 10.02 -5.14
N GLN A 219 -1.11 11.03 -4.58
CA GLN A 219 -0.69 12.23 -5.30
C GLN A 219 0.28 11.91 -6.44
N ALA A 220 1.27 11.04 -6.17
CA ALA A 220 2.26 10.64 -7.17
C ALA A 220 1.65 9.82 -8.30
N LEU A 221 0.69 8.94 -8.02
CA LEU A 221 -0.05 8.20 -9.04
C LEU A 221 -0.83 9.15 -9.97
N ALA A 222 -1.54 10.12 -9.40
CA ALA A 222 -2.27 11.13 -10.18
C ALA A 222 -1.34 11.98 -11.05
N TRP A 223 -0.19 12.40 -10.49
CA TRP A 223 0.85 13.12 -11.22
C TRP A 223 1.45 12.26 -12.35
N ALA A 224 1.91 11.05 -12.06
CA ALA A 224 2.54 10.18 -13.04
C ALA A 224 1.62 9.83 -14.20
N ALA A 225 0.32 9.66 -13.94
CA ALA A 225 -0.67 9.38 -14.97
C ALA A 225 -0.97 10.56 -15.88
N THR A 226 -0.64 11.80 -15.48
CA THR A 226 -0.95 13.02 -16.22
C THR A 226 0.26 13.77 -16.76
N ALA A 227 1.47 13.49 -16.25
CA ALA A 227 2.71 14.10 -16.68
C ALA A 227 3.25 13.40 -17.94
N PRO A 228 3.43 14.10 -19.07
CA PRO A 228 3.96 13.49 -20.30
C PRO A 228 5.35 12.84 -20.11
N SER A 229 6.18 13.39 -19.20
CA SER A 229 7.50 12.88 -18.85
C SER A 229 7.48 11.51 -18.13
N CYS A 230 6.31 11.11 -17.59
CA CYS A 230 6.14 9.83 -16.90
C CYS A 230 5.61 8.71 -17.80
N ARG A 231 5.38 9.01 -19.09
CA ARG A 231 4.88 8.01 -20.02
C ARG A 231 5.90 6.89 -20.22
N ASN A 232 5.48 5.66 -20.00
CA ASN A 232 6.27 4.43 -20.09
C ASN A 232 7.51 4.48 -19.18
N GLN A 233 7.30 4.90 -17.91
CA GLN A 233 8.34 5.02 -16.91
C GLN A 233 8.06 4.19 -15.67
N ASP A 234 9.13 3.59 -15.14
CA ASP A 234 9.20 3.06 -13.79
C ASP A 234 9.68 4.14 -12.82
N LEU A 235 9.07 4.26 -11.65
CA LEU A 235 9.36 5.29 -10.67
C LEU A 235 9.41 4.71 -9.26
N ASN A 236 10.50 4.92 -8.55
CA ASN A 236 10.52 4.75 -7.11
C ASN A 236 9.80 5.89 -6.42
N LEU A 237 9.11 5.58 -5.33
CA LEU A 237 8.44 6.59 -4.52
C LEU A 237 8.50 6.25 -3.05
N THR A 238 9.08 7.15 -2.26
CA THR A 238 9.12 7.07 -0.80
C THR A 238 8.80 8.44 -0.21
N ASN A 239 8.60 8.52 1.11
CA ASN A 239 8.44 9.80 1.81
C ASN A 239 9.65 10.74 1.64
N GLY A 240 10.80 10.19 1.21
CA GLY A 240 12.04 10.91 0.94
C GLY A 240 13.17 10.46 1.87
N ALA A 241 13.13 10.86 3.13
CA ALA A 241 14.17 10.49 4.10
C ALA A 241 14.08 9.04 4.56
N THR A 242 15.22 8.43 4.86
CA THR A 242 15.30 7.19 5.65
C THR A 242 15.07 7.48 7.13
N PHE A 243 14.71 6.46 7.87
CA PHE A 243 14.62 6.49 9.35
C PHE A 243 15.18 5.21 9.94
N ARG A 244 15.43 5.22 11.27
CA ARG A 244 15.63 4.02 12.07
C ARG A 244 14.51 3.88 13.06
N TRP A 245 14.08 2.67 13.35
CA TRP A 245 13.02 2.46 14.32
C TRP A 245 13.39 2.99 15.71
N ARG A 246 14.65 2.91 16.12
CA ARG A 246 15.12 3.48 17.39
C ARG A 246 14.84 4.98 17.53
N ASP A 247 14.81 5.70 16.41
CA ASP A 247 14.58 7.16 16.40
C ASP A 247 13.08 7.49 16.38
N LEU A 248 12.24 6.62 15.83
CA LEU A 248 10.79 6.78 15.77
C LEU A 248 10.04 6.17 16.95
N TRP A 249 10.55 5.06 17.51
CA TRP A 249 9.83 4.27 18.50
C TRP A 249 9.49 5.03 19.79
N PRO A 250 10.36 5.92 20.32
CA PRO A 250 10.01 6.77 21.46
C PRO A 250 8.80 7.68 21.20
N ALA A 251 8.61 8.15 19.95
CA ALA A 251 7.46 8.97 19.61
C ALA A 251 6.16 8.16 19.55
N VAL A 252 6.22 6.89 19.10
CA VAL A 252 5.09 5.97 19.17
C VAL A 252 4.69 5.70 20.63
N ALA A 253 5.66 5.42 21.49
CA ALA A 253 5.42 5.20 22.91
C ALA A 253 4.77 6.43 23.57
N ALA A 254 5.30 7.62 23.32
CA ALA A 254 4.74 8.87 23.83
C ALA A 254 3.30 9.11 23.34
N PHE A 255 2.98 8.76 22.06
CA PHE A 255 1.62 8.88 21.52
C PHE A 255 0.61 8.04 22.31
N PHE A 256 0.99 6.86 22.79
CA PHE A 256 0.16 5.98 23.60
C PHE A 256 0.29 6.21 25.12
N GLY A 257 1.12 7.19 25.57
CA GLY A 257 1.39 7.46 26.98
C GLY A 257 2.13 6.30 27.66
N MET A 258 3.02 5.62 26.94
CA MET A 258 3.78 4.47 27.40
C MET A 258 5.27 4.79 27.51
N GLU A 259 5.98 4.02 28.36
CA GLU A 259 7.44 4.04 28.39
C GLU A 259 7.99 3.18 27.24
N PRO A 260 8.91 3.71 26.39
CA PRO A 260 9.53 2.90 25.35
C PRO A 260 10.51 1.88 25.94
N ALA A 261 10.61 0.71 25.32
CA ALA A 261 11.63 -0.28 25.60
C ALA A 261 12.32 -0.73 24.30
N GLY A 262 13.51 -1.31 24.45
CA GLY A 262 14.28 -1.87 23.34
C GLY A 262 13.59 -3.05 22.65
N PRO A 263 14.28 -3.70 21.72
CA PRO A 263 13.76 -4.84 20.99
C PRO A 263 13.22 -5.96 21.89
N ALA A 264 12.03 -6.45 21.56
CA ALA A 264 11.46 -7.61 22.22
C ALA A 264 12.26 -8.88 21.85
N PRO A 265 12.52 -9.77 22.81
CA PRO A 265 13.30 -10.99 22.53
C PRO A 265 12.50 -12.04 21.76
N GLU A 266 11.19 -11.92 21.72
CA GLU A 266 10.27 -12.93 21.21
C GLU A 266 9.58 -12.45 19.92
N PRO A 267 9.43 -13.34 18.89
CA PRO A 267 8.71 -13.03 17.68
C PRO A 267 7.25 -12.63 17.93
N LEU A 268 6.74 -11.65 17.17
CA LEU A 268 5.35 -11.18 17.26
C LEU A 268 4.32 -12.32 17.19
N THR A 269 4.54 -13.28 16.30
CA THR A 269 3.63 -14.42 16.10
C THR A 269 3.55 -15.37 17.30
N GLN A 270 4.55 -15.35 18.17
CA GLN A 270 4.57 -16.12 19.42
C GLN A 270 4.10 -15.27 20.61
N LEU A 271 4.46 -13.99 20.60
CA LEU A 271 4.14 -13.06 21.68
C LEU A 271 2.65 -12.69 21.71
N MET A 272 2.09 -12.30 20.57
CA MET A 272 0.78 -11.63 20.52
C MET A 272 -0.42 -12.51 20.89
N PRO A 273 -0.45 -13.81 20.62
CA PRO A 273 -1.57 -14.68 21.05
C PRO A 273 -1.85 -14.64 22.56
N ARG A 274 -0.87 -14.25 23.40
CA ARG A 274 -1.08 -14.09 24.84
C ARG A 274 -1.88 -12.84 25.21
N TYR A 275 -1.81 -11.79 24.37
CA TYR A 275 -2.45 -10.50 24.61
C TYR A 275 -3.76 -10.32 23.85
N GLU A 276 -3.98 -11.05 22.77
CA GLU A 276 -5.21 -10.99 21.96
C GLU A 276 -6.50 -11.12 22.78
N PRO A 277 -6.60 -11.97 23.84
CA PRO A 277 -7.78 -12.06 24.67
C PRO A 277 -8.15 -10.76 25.40
N LEU A 278 -7.25 -9.77 25.47
CA LEU A 278 -7.53 -8.44 26.02
C LEU A 278 -8.32 -7.54 25.05
N TRP A 279 -8.30 -7.85 23.73
CA TRP A 279 -8.88 -6.97 22.71
C TRP A 279 -10.36 -6.65 22.92
N PRO A 280 -11.28 -7.60 23.21
CA PRO A 280 -12.67 -7.28 23.49
C PRO A 280 -12.89 -6.35 24.69
N ARG A 281 -12.01 -6.41 25.69
CA ARG A 281 -12.03 -5.48 26.83
C ARG A 281 -11.61 -4.08 26.39
N ILE A 282 -10.56 -3.96 25.55
CA ILE A 282 -10.09 -2.69 25.01
C ILE A 282 -11.20 -2.06 24.16
N GLN A 283 -11.85 -2.83 23.26
CA GLN A 283 -12.95 -2.35 22.44
C GLN A 283 -14.05 -1.71 23.28
N ARG A 284 -14.53 -2.40 24.32
CA ARG A 284 -15.58 -1.88 25.22
C ARG A 284 -15.09 -0.67 26.00
N LYS A 285 -13.88 -0.70 26.54
CA LYS A 285 -13.33 0.38 27.39
C LYS A 285 -13.18 1.71 26.62
N TYR A 286 -12.81 1.64 25.34
CA TYR A 286 -12.54 2.83 24.53
C TYR A 286 -13.60 3.11 23.44
N GLY A 287 -14.69 2.31 23.40
CA GLY A 287 -15.74 2.48 22.39
C GLY A 287 -15.21 2.30 20.96
N LEU A 288 -14.32 1.32 20.76
CA LEU A 288 -13.74 1.10 19.44
C LEU A 288 -14.75 0.47 18.49
N ALA A 289 -14.50 0.63 17.19
CA ALA A 289 -15.32 0.02 16.15
C ALA A 289 -15.40 -1.51 16.33
N GLU A 290 -16.59 -2.06 16.12
CA GLU A 290 -16.80 -3.50 16.12
C GLU A 290 -16.03 -4.17 14.97
N GLY A 291 -15.60 -5.40 15.18
CA GLY A 291 -14.87 -6.22 14.22
C GLY A 291 -13.90 -7.18 14.90
N HIS A 292 -13.45 -8.15 14.15
CA HIS A 292 -12.49 -9.14 14.63
C HIS A 292 -11.06 -8.61 14.52
N LEU A 293 -10.19 -9.03 15.44
CA LEU A 293 -8.81 -8.57 15.50
C LEU A 293 -8.03 -8.93 14.22
N GLU A 294 -8.31 -10.09 13.62
CA GLU A 294 -7.69 -10.57 12.38
C GLU A 294 -7.98 -9.67 11.17
N GLU A 295 -9.05 -8.90 11.21
CA GLU A 295 -9.38 -7.92 10.18
C GLU A 295 -8.52 -6.66 10.27
N LEU A 296 -7.95 -6.40 11.45
CA LEU A 296 -7.12 -5.23 11.74
C LEU A 296 -5.64 -5.53 11.62
N VAL A 297 -5.19 -6.74 12.00
CA VAL A 297 -3.78 -7.09 12.09
C VAL A 297 -3.48 -8.49 11.55
N ASN A 298 -2.32 -8.59 10.91
CA ASN A 298 -1.67 -9.83 10.53
C ASN A 298 -0.28 -9.84 11.15
N TRP A 299 -0.11 -10.58 12.26
CA TRP A 299 1.16 -10.63 12.99
C TRP A 299 2.30 -11.22 12.15
N GLN A 300 2.01 -12.17 11.25
CA GLN A 300 3.00 -12.74 10.33
C GLN A 300 3.53 -11.67 9.36
N TYR A 301 2.65 -10.81 8.85
CA TYR A 301 3.04 -9.67 8.02
C TYR A 301 3.96 -8.70 8.79
N GLY A 302 3.56 -8.34 10.04
CA GLY A 302 4.37 -7.51 10.91
C GLY A 302 5.72 -8.13 11.24
N GLN A 303 5.73 -9.43 11.57
CA GLN A 303 6.95 -10.20 11.85
C GLN A 303 7.94 -10.12 10.68
N GLY A 304 7.45 -10.28 9.45
CA GLY A 304 8.31 -10.18 8.25
C GLY A 304 8.97 -8.79 8.12
N LEU A 305 8.22 -7.72 8.35
CA LEU A 305 8.75 -6.34 8.27
C LEU A 305 9.73 -6.02 9.40
N PHE A 306 9.45 -6.45 10.61
CA PHE A 306 10.29 -6.20 11.77
C PHE A 306 11.49 -7.16 11.92
N SER A 307 11.66 -8.09 10.97
CA SER A 307 12.79 -9.01 10.90
C SER A 307 13.86 -8.62 9.88
N VAL A 308 13.65 -7.56 9.09
CA VAL A 308 14.63 -7.09 8.10
C VAL A 308 15.91 -6.65 8.81
N ALA A 309 17.03 -7.30 8.50
CA ALA A 309 18.31 -7.13 9.20
C ALA A 309 19.36 -6.31 8.42
N TRP A 310 18.95 -5.66 7.33
CA TRP A 310 19.80 -4.85 6.45
C TRP A 310 19.19 -3.47 6.21
N ASP A 311 20.00 -2.54 5.69
CA ASP A 311 19.50 -1.25 5.28
C ASP A 311 18.58 -1.42 4.06
N ASP A 312 17.45 -0.72 4.07
CA ASP A 312 16.36 -0.87 3.09
C ASP A 312 15.88 0.52 2.64
N GLY A 313 16.07 0.83 1.34
CA GLY A 313 15.71 2.13 0.81
C GLY A 313 15.90 2.28 -0.70
N SER A 314 15.16 3.21 -1.27
CA SER A 314 15.15 3.54 -2.70
C SER A 314 15.36 5.04 -2.93
N SER A 315 15.92 5.39 -4.09
CA SER A 315 16.09 6.78 -4.51
C SER A 315 14.82 7.32 -5.18
N ASN A 316 14.40 8.53 -4.79
CA ASN A 316 13.35 9.30 -5.47
C ASN A 316 13.93 10.24 -6.54
N ASP A 317 15.22 10.13 -6.91
CA ASP A 317 15.88 11.09 -7.80
C ASP A 317 15.21 11.17 -9.17
N LYS A 318 14.77 10.04 -9.72
CA LYS A 318 14.07 10.01 -11.01
C LYS A 318 12.73 10.74 -10.94
N ALA A 319 11.90 10.44 -9.94
CA ALA A 319 10.63 11.13 -9.74
C ALA A 319 10.83 12.65 -9.58
N ARG A 320 11.84 13.08 -8.80
CA ARG A 320 12.18 14.50 -8.63
C ARG A 320 12.60 15.17 -9.96
N ARG A 321 13.48 14.52 -10.73
CA ARG A 321 13.89 15.04 -12.04
C ARG A 321 12.74 15.18 -13.03
N LEU A 322 11.73 14.31 -12.92
CA LEU A 322 10.53 14.35 -13.76
C LEU A 322 9.44 15.31 -13.25
N GLY A 323 9.67 15.95 -12.09
CA GLY A 323 8.82 17.02 -11.57
C GLY A 323 8.00 16.67 -10.32
N PHE A 324 8.20 15.51 -9.66
CA PHE A 324 7.55 15.19 -8.38
C PHE A 324 8.52 15.39 -7.21
N ALA A 325 8.40 16.53 -6.55
CA ALA A 325 9.28 16.92 -5.44
C ALA A 325 8.65 16.80 -4.05
N ALA A 326 7.38 16.37 -3.97
CA ALA A 326 6.69 16.23 -2.69
C ALA A 326 7.36 15.18 -1.81
N GLN A 327 7.45 15.47 -0.52
CA GLN A 327 8.02 14.62 0.52
C GLN A 327 7.19 14.71 1.79
N GLU A 328 7.29 13.71 2.67
CA GLU A 328 6.69 13.74 4.00
C GLU A 328 7.74 13.39 5.07
N ASP A 329 7.65 14.04 6.22
CA ASP A 329 8.43 13.65 7.40
C ASP A 329 7.86 12.37 8.00
N ASN A 330 8.69 11.34 8.16
CA ASN A 330 8.26 10.00 8.58
C ASN A 330 7.62 10.01 9.98
N ARG A 331 8.16 10.78 10.94
CA ARG A 331 7.62 10.86 12.29
C ARG A 331 6.25 11.52 12.29
N THR A 332 6.13 12.65 11.63
CA THR A 332 4.88 13.39 11.50
C THR A 332 3.81 12.56 10.80
N ALA A 333 4.18 11.87 9.72
CA ALA A 333 3.28 11.00 8.96
C ALA A 333 2.77 9.82 9.81
N LEU A 334 3.67 9.13 10.52
CA LEU A 334 3.31 8.01 11.39
C LEU A 334 2.32 8.45 12.49
N LEU A 335 2.62 9.53 13.19
CA LEU A 335 1.77 10.04 14.27
C LEU A 335 0.43 10.57 13.73
N ARG A 336 0.42 11.20 12.55
CA ARG A 336 -0.81 11.65 11.87
C ARG A 336 -1.73 10.46 11.55
N ILE A 337 -1.18 9.36 11.06
CA ILE A 337 -1.96 8.15 10.72
C ILE A 337 -2.46 7.47 12.00
N LEU A 338 -1.63 7.35 13.04
CA LEU A 338 -2.08 6.85 14.35
C LEU A 338 -3.20 7.72 14.93
N GLY A 339 -3.09 9.05 14.80
CA GLY A 339 -4.14 9.98 15.19
C GLY A 339 -5.44 9.83 14.39
N ALA A 340 -5.34 9.48 13.11
CA ALA A 340 -6.52 9.17 12.30
C ALA A 340 -7.18 7.86 12.78
N LEU A 341 -6.39 6.80 13.02
CA LEU A 341 -6.90 5.53 13.56
C LEU A 341 -7.63 5.73 14.91
N ARG A 342 -7.12 6.62 15.76
CA ARG A 342 -7.78 6.97 17.04
C ARG A 342 -9.10 7.71 16.83
N ARG A 343 -9.14 8.71 15.93
CA ARG A 343 -10.39 9.43 15.61
C ARG A 343 -11.46 8.53 15.00
N ASP A 344 -11.05 7.55 14.21
CA ASP A 344 -11.92 6.59 13.56
C ASP A 344 -12.28 5.40 14.47
N HIS A 345 -11.92 5.48 15.77
CA HIS A 345 -12.17 4.45 16.78
C HIS A 345 -11.61 3.07 16.42
N ILE A 346 -10.47 3.00 15.74
CA ILE A 346 -9.78 1.75 15.41
C ILE A 346 -8.79 1.36 16.52
N VAL A 347 -8.12 2.36 17.10
CA VAL A 347 -7.22 2.21 18.26
C VAL A 347 -7.55 3.25 19.32
N PRO A 348 -7.21 2.99 20.60
CA PRO A 348 -7.50 3.92 21.70
C PRO A 348 -6.58 5.14 21.74
#